data_b5e48fddb0280a6a969bdd357a50b42d
#
_entry.id   b5e48fddb0280a6a969bdd357a50b42d
#
_cell.length_a   1.000
_cell.length_b   1.000
_cell.length_c   1.000
_cell.angle_alpha   90.00
_cell.angle_beta   90.00
_cell.angle_gamma   90.00
#
_symmetry.space_group_name_H-M   'P 1'
#
loop_
_entity.id
_entity.type
_entity.pdbx_description
1 polymer ?
#
loop_
_entity_poly.entity_id
_entity_poly.type
_entity_poly.pdbx_seq_one_letter_code
_entity_poly.pdbx_strand_id
1 'polypeptide(L)'
;MTDTSVELCGLKLDNPVVPASGTFGYGNEFREFYDINILGSFSFKGTTREARFGNPTPRIAECGAGMINAVGLQNPGIDAVIREELPRLKTFFRKPVIANISGFSVEEYAYCCERIDRQEQVGLIEVNVSCPNVRHGGMSFGTCPDAAAEVTRAVKAVTTKPVFIKLSPNVTDIVAIARACEEAGADGICLINTLLGMRIDIARRRPVIANTMGGFSGAAVFPVALRMVYQVARACRIPVMGCGGVTTARDVIEMMMAGASAVQVGAANLVNPYASKEIVEALPAEMERLGIGRLRDIVGCVE
;
A
#
# COMPACT_ATOMS: atom_id res chain seq x y z
N MET A 1 15.76 25.05 8.11
CA MET A 1 16.04 23.64 7.69
C MET A 1 14.72 22.87 7.83
N THR A 2 14.24 22.28 6.77
CA THR A 2 12.99 21.51 6.76
C THR A 2 13.21 20.12 7.35
N ASP A 3 12.22 19.62 8.10
CA ASP A 3 12.23 18.26 8.67
C ASP A 3 11.17 17.40 7.96
N THR A 4 11.63 16.43 7.16
CA THR A 4 10.78 15.50 6.42
C THR A 4 10.43 14.24 7.22
N SER A 5 11.03 14.04 8.40
CA SER A 5 10.85 12.83 9.20
C SER A 5 9.41 12.66 9.70
N VAL A 6 8.97 11.42 9.73
CA VAL A 6 7.65 11.02 10.29
C VAL A 6 7.80 9.77 11.14
N GLU A 7 6.75 9.44 11.90
CA GLU A 7 6.71 8.23 12.72
C GLU A 7 5.38 7.49 12.53
N LEU A 8 5.46 6.17 12.38
CA LEU A 8 4.32 5.26 12.28
C LEU A 8 4.43 4.21 13.39
N CYS A 9 3.62 4.32 14.45
CA CYS A 9 3.59 3.34 15.55
C CYS A 9 4.99 2.95 16.08
N GLY A 10 5.85 3.95 16.32
CA GLY A 10 7.23 3.75 16.77
C GLY A 10 8.26 3.50 15.65
N LEU A 11 7.82 3.25 14.42
CA LEU A 11 8.70 3.15 13.26
C LEU A 11 9.07 4.54 12.75
N LYS A 12 10.32 4.96 12.93
CA LYS A 12 10.85 6.24 12.46
C LYS A 12 11.25 6.14 10.99
N LEU A 13 10.75 7.07 10.19
CA LEU A 13 11.05 7.20 8.76
C LEU A 13 11.68 8.58 8.50
N ASP A 14 12.78 8.62 7.73
CA ASP A 14 13.47 9.87 7.39
C ASP A 14 12.62 10.81 6.53
N ASN A 15 11.64 10.24 5.82
CA ASN A 15 10.65 10.95 5.03
C ASN A 15 9.39 10.07 4.89
N PRO A 16 8.22 10.64 4.52
CA PRO A 16 6.96 9.91 4.45
C PRO A 16 6.78 9.04 3.21
N VAL A 17 7.74 9.00 2.29
CA VAL A 17 7.58 8.36 0.97
C VAL A 17 7.88 6.87 1.06
N VAL A 18 6.88 6.07 0.72
CA VAL A 18 6.90 4.60 0.77
C VAL A 18 6.43 4.05 -0.58
N PRO A 19 7.28 3.44 -1.42
CA PRO A 19 6.79 2.69 -2.57
C PRO A 19 5.75 1.65 -2.18
N ALA A 20 4.63 1.62 -2.94
CA ALA A 20 3.49 0.75 -2.67
C ALA A 20 3.77 -0.69 -3.09
N SER A 21 3.22 -1.64 -2.33
CA SER A 21 3.24 -3.05 -2.68
C SER A 21 2.69 -3.30 -4.09
N GLY A 22 3.36 -4.19 -4.82
CA GLY A 22 3.01 -4.56 -6.18
C GLY A 22 3.62 -3.67 -7.27
N THR A 23 4.27 -2.57 -6.91
CA THR A 23 4.92 -1.64 -7.87
C THR A 23 6.43 -1.49 -7.63
N PHE A 24 6.98 -2.17 -6.63
CA PHE A 24 8.38 -2.05 -6.23
C PHE A 24 9.08 -3.41 -6.00
N GLY A 25 8.37 -4.53 -6.17
CA GLY A 25 8.89 -5.88 -5.96
C GLY A 25 9.43 -6.06 -4.54
N TYR A 26 10.68 -6.50 -4.46
CA TYR A 26 11.49 -6.55 -3.23
C TYR A 26 12.66 -5.54 -3.29
N GLY A 27 12.58 -4.54 -4.17
CA GLY A 27 13.57 -3.47 -4.34
C GLY A 27 14.77 -3.83 -5.23
N ASN A 28 14.91 -5.09 -5.65
CA ASN A 28 16.06 -5.55 -6.43
C ASN A 28 16.22 -4.80 -7.76
N GLU A 29 15.12 -4.59 -8.48
CA GLU A 29 15.12 -3.93 -9.76
C GLU A 29 15.42 -2.42 -9.61
N PHE A 30 14.87 -1.79 -8.57
CA PHE A 30 14.97 -0.35 -8.35
C PHE A 30 16.36 0.09 -7.85
N ARG A 31 17.08 -0.77 -7.10
CA ARG A 31 18.45 -0.44 -6.69
C ARG A 31 19.44 -0.31 -7.87
N GLU A 32 19.10 -0.85 -9.02
CA GLU A 32 19.92 -0.69 -10.25
C GLU A 32 19.77 0.73 -10.83
N PHE A 33 18.72 1.46 -10.48
CA PHE A 33 18.48 2.82 -10.93
C PHE A 33 19.02 3.87 -9.96
N TYR A 34 18.88 3.64 -8.63
CA TYR A 34 19.32 4.58 -7.59
C TYR A 34 19.49 3.90 -6.22
N ASP A 35 20.17 4.57 -5.30
CA ASP A 35 20.23 4.11 -3.89
C ASP A 35 18.85 4.24 -3.23
N ILE A 36 18.15 3.13 -3.13
CA ILE A 36 16.80 3.08 -2.54
C ILE A 36 16.77 3.40 -1.04
N ASN A 37 17.92 3.53 -0.36
CA ASN A 37 17.99 3.99 1.03
C ASN A 37 17.57 5.47 1.21
N ILE A 38 17.38 6.24 0.12
CA ILE A 38 16.76 7.56 0.16
C ILE A 38 15.29 7.50 0.63
N LEU A 39 14.59 6.41 0.38
CA LEU A 39 13.18 6.21 0.74
C LEU A 39 13.00 6.11 2.25
N GLY A 40 11.85 6.52 2.78
CA GLY A 40 11.52 6.31 4.20
C GLY A 40 11.46 4.84 4.55
N SER A 41 10.74 4.07 3.75
CA SER A 41 10.62 2.61 3.75
C SER A 41 10.10 2.17 2.39
N PHE A 42 9.72 0.91 2.22
CA PHE A 42 8.85 0.45 1.13
C PHE A 42 8.02 -0.77 1.54
N SER A 43 6.84 -0.90 0.94
CA SER A 43 5.97 -2.06 1.12
C SER A 43 6.29 -3.08 0.02
N PHE A 44 6.87 -4.22 0.40
CA PHE A 44 7.24 -5.25 -0.57
C PHE A 44 6.03 -5.98 -1.15
N LYS A 45 6.26 -6.80 -2.17
CA LYS A 45 5.23 -7.53 -2.91
C LYS A 45 4.32 -8.33 -1.99
N GLY A 46 2.99 -8.18 -2.19
CA GLY A 46 1.97 -8.91 -1.46
C GLY A 46 2.23 -10.42 -1.48
N THR A 47 2.43 -10.97 -0.28
CA THR A 47 2.90 -12.33 -0.07
C THR A 47 1.76 -13.19 0.47
N THR A 48 1.60 -14.39 -0.09
CA THR A 48 0.63 -15.41 0.32
C THR A 48 1.32 -16.61 0.95
N ARG A 49 0.57 -17.49 1.58
CA ARG A 49 1.09 -18.72 2.17
C ARG A 49 1.88 -19.52 1.14
N GLU A 50 1.23 -19.87 0.03
CA GLU A 50 1.84 -20.61 -1.06
C GLU A 50 2.29 -19.69 -2.19
N ALA A 51 3.27 -20.12 -2.99
CA ALA A 51 3.69 -19.43 -4.20
C ALA A 51 2.56 -19.31 -5.22
N ARG A 52 2.51 -18.18 -5.94
CA ARG A 52 1.50 -17.94 -6.97
C ARG A 52 2.12 -17.39 -8.25
N PHE A 53 1.73 -17.96 -9.39
CA PHE A 53 2.12 -17.45 -10.71
C PHE A 53 1.31 -16.21 -11.12
N GLY A 54 0.17 -15.96 -10.46
CA GLY A 54 -0.77 -14.92 -10.84
C GLY A 54 -1.74 -15.36 -11.93
N ASN A 55 -2.47 -14.38 -12.46
CA ASN A 55 -3.49 -14.59 -13.49
C ASN A 55 -2.89 -14.74 -14.90
N PRO A 56 -3.63 -15.29 -15.87
CA PRO A 56 -3.24 -15.33 -17.27
C PRO A 56 -2.96 -13.95 -17.87
N THR A 57 -2.05 -13.91 -18.85
CA THR A 57 -1.76 -12.70 -19.64
C THR A 57 -2.72 -12.56 -20.84
N PRO A 58 -2.94 -11.33 -21.35
CA PRO A 58 -2.47 -10.04 -20.83
C PRO A 58 -3.17 -9.67 -19.52
N ARG A 59 -2.41 -9.19 -18.54
CA ARG A 59 -2.93 -8.88 -17.20
C ARG A 59 -2.61 -7.46 -16.72
N ILE A 60 -2.03 -6.65 -17.60
CA ILE A 60 -1.73 -5.23 -17.42
C ILE A 60 -2.08 -4.53 -18.72
N ALA A 61 -2.67 -3.34 -18.64
CA ALA A 61 -2.91 -2.48 -19.78
C ALA A 61 -2.86 -1.01 -19.37
N GLU A 62 -2.28 -0.18 -20.22
CA GLU A 62 -2.30 1.27 -20.07
C GLU A 62 -3.69 1.83 -20.38
N CYS A 63 -4.02 2.94 -19.73
CA CYS A 63 -5.19 3.76 -20.03
C CYS A 63 -4.90 5.22 -19.76
N GLY A 64 -5.77 6.13 -20.19
CA GLY A 64 -5.59 7.56 -19.98
C GLY A 64 -5.37 7.88 -18.50
N ALA A 65 -4.24 8.54 -18.19
CA ALA A 65 -3.81 8.93 -16.86
C ALA A 65 -3.69 7.78 -15.83
N GLY A 66 -3.43 6.55 -16.29
CA GLY A 66 -3.24 5.41 -15.40
C GLY A 66 -3.09 4.07 -16.11
N MET A 67 -3.33 3.01 -15.36
CA MET A 67 -3.22 1.63 -15.83
C MET A 67 -4.27 0.74 -15.17
N ILE A 68 -4.63 -0.35 -15.85
CA ILE A 68 -5.44 -1.43 -15.32
C ILE A 68 -4.57 -2.67 -15.15
N ASN A 69 -4.68 -3.34 -13.99
CA ASN A 69 -3.98 -4.57 -13.75
C ASN A 69 -4.87 -5.63 -13.09
N ALA A 70 -4.59 -6.87 -13.41
CA ALA A 70 -5.11 -8.06 -12.75
C ALA A 70 -3.98 -9.09 -12.60
N VAL A 71 -2.88 -8.70 -11.95
CA VAL A 71 -1.68 -9.56 -11.80
C VAL A 71 -1.97 -10.83 -11.03
N GLY A 72 -2.88 -10.79 -10.03
CA GLY A 72 -3.31 -11.98 -9.31
C GLY A 72 -2.32 -12.47 -8.24
N LEU A 73 -1.68 -11.55 -7.54
CA LEU A 73 -0.76 -11.83 -6.43
C LEU A 73 0.41 -12.77 -6.81
N GLN A 74 1.03 -12.55 -7.96
CA GLN A 74 2.27 -13.28 -8.28
C GLN A 74 3.32 -13.03 -7.20
N ASN A 75 3.73 -14.07 -6.48
CA ASN A 75 4.72 -14.00 -5.40
C ASN A 75 5.29 -15.39 -5.11
N PRO A 76 6.48 -15.50 -4.48
CA PRO A 76 7.15 -16.79 -4.24
C PRO A 76 6.64 -17.57 -3.01
N GLY A 77 5.66 -17.03 -2.27
CA GLY A 77 5.19 -17.60 -1.00
C GLY A 77 6.00 -17.15 0.22
N ILE A 78 5.37 -17.20 1.42
CA ILE A 78 5.95 -16.66 2.65
C ILE A 78 7.29 -17.30 3.02
N ASP A 79 7.44 -18.61 2.81
CA ASP A 79 8.66 -19.32 3.17
C ASP A 79 9.86 -18.91 2.30
N ALA A 80 9.65 -18.71 1.00
CA ALA A 80 10.68 -18.21 0.10
C ALA A 80 11.03 -16.74 0.39
N VAL A 81 10.03 -15.91 0.74
CA VAL A 81 10.28 -14.52 1.15
C VAL A 81 11.19 -14.48 2.36
N ILE A 82 10.93 -15.29 3.38
CA ILE A 82 11.74 -15.34 4.61
C ILE A 82 13.14 -15.91 4.35
N ARG A 83 13.24 -16.96 3.56
CA ARG A 83 14.50 -17.67 3.33
C ARG A 83 15.41 -16.99 2.31
N GLU A 84 14.85 -16.29 1.32
CA GLU A 84 15.59 -15.81 0.16
C GLU A 84 15.50 -14.30 -0.02
N GLU A 85 14.27 -13.73 -0.05
CA GLU A 85 14.08 -12.32 -0.40
C GLU A 85 14.53 -11.36 0.74
N LEU A 86 14.15 -11.64 1.98
CA LEU A 86 14.57 -10.80 3.11
C LEU A 86 16.09 -10.82 3.35
N PRO A 87 16.79 -11.97 3.34
CA PRO A 87 18.24 -11.98 3.43
C PRO A 87 18.93 -11.22 2.28
N ARG A 88 18.42 -11.35 1.05
CA ARG A 88 18.92 -10.59 -0.10
C ARG A 88 18.68 -9.09 0.09
N LEU A 89 17.49 -8.70 0.51
CA LEU A 89 17.13 -7.31 0.77
C LEU A 89 18.06 -6.67 1.81
N LYS A 90 18.40 -7.38 2.88
CA LYS A 90 19.30 -6.90 3.95
C LYS A 90 20.70 -6.52 3.42
N THR A 91 21.12 -7.01 2.27
CA THR A 91 22.43 -6.67 1.68
C THR A 91 22.49 -5.26 1.09
N PHE A 92 21.36 -4.64 0.76
CA PHE A 92 21.32 -3.35 0.06
C PHE A 92 20.33 -2.33 0.64
N PHE A 93 19.36 -2.75 1.47
CA PHE A 93 18.45 -1.84 2.14
C PHE A 93 18.61 -1.93 3.65
N ARG A 94 18.90 -0.78 4.30
CA ARG A 94 19.34 -0.73 5.71
C ARG A 94 18.22 -0.39 6.69
N LYS A 95 17.04 -0.01 6.18
CA LYS A 95 15.89 0.43 6.97
C LYS A 95 14.88 -0.69 7.12
N PRO A 96 14.02 -0.67 8.16
CA PRO A 96 12.91 -1.58 8.24
C PRO A 96 11.97 -1.45 7.05
N VAL A 97 11.45 -2.58 6.56
CA VAL A 97 10.48 -2.63 5.47
C VAL A 97 9.07 -2.91 5.98
N ILE A 98 8.09 -2.65 5.13
CA ILE A 98 6.69 -2.98 5.36
C ILE A 98 6.37 -4.30 4.65
N ALA A 99 5.93 -5.28 5.42
CA ALA A 99 5.54 -6.58 4.90
C ALA A 99 4.08 -6.56 4.41
N ASN A 100 3.86 -6.56 3.09
CA ASN A 100 2.50 -6.71 2.58
C ASN A 100 2.09 -8.18 2.58
N ILE A 101 1.04 -8.51 3.33
CA ILE A 101 0.51 -9.86 3.47
C ILE A 101 -0.88 -9.94 2.84
N SER A 102 -1.11 -11.00 2.07
CA SER A 102 -2.38 -11.32 1.42
C SER A 102 -2.76 -12.76 1.71
N GLY A 103 -4.05 -13.05 1.74
CA GLY A 103 -4.56 -14.40 1.98
C GLY A 103 -5.95 -14.60 1.37
N PHE A 104 -6.40 -15.83 1.31
CA PHE A 104 -7.72 -16.24 0.80
C PHE A 104 -8.60 -16.84 1.90
N SER A 105 -8.08 -16.94 3.11
CA SER A 105 -8.80 -17.27 4.32
C SER A 105 -8.19 -16.55 5.53
N VAL A 106 -8.93 -16.43 6.61
CA VAL A 106 -8.47 -15.81 7.86
C VAL A 106 -7.23 -16.53 8.40
N GLU A 107 -7.21 -17.85 8.30
CA GLU A 107 -6.11 -18.70 8.75
C GLU A 107 -4.82 -18.47 7.93
N GLU A 108 -4.94 -18.21 6.61
CA GLU A 108 -3.79 -17.88 5.76
C GLU A 108 -3.18 -16.54 6.15
N TYR A 109 -4.00 -15.52 6.43
CA TYR A 109 -3.52 -14.24 6.92
C TYR A 109 -2.76 -14.40 8.24
N ALA A 110 -3.37 -15.08 9.23
CA ALA A 110 -2.76 -15.32 10.54
C ALA A 110 -1.45 -16.09 10.41
N TYR A 111 -1.42 -17.17 9.62
CA TYR A 111 -0.23 -17.96 9.36
C TYR A 111 0.93 -17.13 8.78
N CYS A 112 0.65 -16.33 7.74
CA CYS A 112 1.69 -15.51 7.13
C CYS A 112 2.18 -14.41 8.08
N CYS A 113 1.26 -13.77 8.81
CA CYS A 113 1.59 -12.70 9.74
C CYS A 113 2.42 -13.21 10.93
N GLU A 114 2.11 -14.37 11.50
CA GLU A 114 2.92 -15.00 12.56
C GLU A 114 4.36 -15.26 12.12
N ARG A 115 4.56 -15.74 10.89
CA ARG A 115 5.90 -16.04 10.37
C ARG A 115 6.72 -14.79 10.06
N ILE A 116 6.06 -13.76 9.51
CA ILE A 116 6.73 -12.52 9.15
C ILE A 116 7.02 -11.64 10.38
N ASP A 117 6.23 -11.76 11.44
CA ASP A 117 6.40 -11.04 12.71
C ASP A 117 7.77 -11.28 13.34
N ARG A 118 8.32 -12.49 13.15
CA ARG A 118 9.63 -12.91 13.68
C ARG A 118 10.84 -12.33 12.91
N GLN A 119 10.60 -11.61 11.81
CA GLN A 119 11.68 -11.10 10.95
C GLN A 119 12.10 -9.69 11.40
N GLU A 120 13.35 -9.53 11.86
CA GLU A 120 13.88 -8.25 12.38
C GLU A 120 13.80 -7.10 11.36
N GLN A 121 13.98 -7.42 10.07
CA GLN A 121 13.97 -6.43 9.00
C GLN A 121 12.60 -5.86 8.71
N VAL A 122 11.54 -6.51 9.19
CA VAL A 122 10.16 -6.04 9.04
C VAL A 122 9.81 -5.14 10.22
N GLY A 123 9.50 -3.88 9.93
CA GLY A 123 9.09 -2.89 10.96
C GLY A 123 7.58 -2.78 11.12
N LEU A 124 6.80 -3.13 10.09
CA LEU A 124 5.36 -3.01 10.05
C LEU A 124 4.75 -4.06 9.12
N ILE A 125 3.57 -4.57 9.45
CA ILE A 125 2.81 -5.51 8.62
C ILE A 125 1.62 -4.79 7.99
N GLU A 126 1.54 -4.79 6.66
CA GLU A 126 0.42 -4.26 5.87
C GLU A 126 -0.44 -5.43 5.40
N VAL A 127 -1.63 -5.60 5.97
CA VAL A 127 -2.58 -6.67 5.64
C VAL A 127 -3.50 -6.21 4.52
N ASN A 128 -3.37 -6.82 3.35
CA ASN A 128 -4.17 -6.49 2.18
C ASN A 128 -5.47 -7.29 2.15
N VAL A 129 -6.56 -6.70 2.64
CA VAL A 129 -7.90 -7.31 2.66
C VAL A 129 -8.68 -7.16 1.35
N SER A 130 -8.06 -6.61 0.30
CA SER A 130 -8.71 -6.46 -1.02
C SER A 130 -8.77 -7.74 -1.85
N CYS A 131 -8.19 -8.85 -1.36
CA CYS A 131 -8.24 -10.14 -2.05
C CYS A 131 -9.62 -10.79 -1.92
N PRO A 132 -10.09 -11.49 -2.97
CA PRO A 132 -11.38 -12.19 -2.91
C PRO A 132 -11.35 -13.32 -1.88
N ASN A 133 -12.41 -13.40 -1.08
CA ASN A 133 -12.65 -14.51 -0.16
C ASN A 133 -13.29 -15.67 -0.93
N VAL A 134 -12.54 -16.74 -1.15
CA VAL A 134 -13.00 -17.91 -1.90
C VAL A 134 -14.17 -18.62 -1.21
N ARG A 135 -14.21 -18.62 0.14
CA ARG A 135 -15.29 -19.26 0.92
C ARG A 135 -16.63 -18.49 0.86
N HIS A 136 -16.62 -17.21 0.55
CA HIS A 136 -17.81 -16.35 0.49
C HIS A 136 -18.12 -15.88 -0.93
N GLY A 137 -17.98 -16.77 -1.91
CA GLY A 137 -18.39 -16.50 -3.29
C GLY A 137 -17.54 -15.45 -4.01
N GLY A 138 -16.29 -15.25 -3.59
CA GLY A 138 -15.36 -14.32 -4.23
C GLY A 138 -15.49 -12.86 -3.80
N MET A 139 -16.32 -12.54 -2.79
CA MET A 139 -16.34 -11.20 -2.21
C MET A 139 -15.02 -10.94 -1.45
N SER A 140 -14.47 -9.75 -1.61
CA SER A 140 -13.27 -9.33 -0.89
C SER A 140 -13.55 -9.19 0.61
N PHE A 141 -12.61 -9.62 1.46
CA PHE A 141 -12.67 -9.36 2.91
C PHE A 141 -12.82 -7.87 3.22
N GLY A 142 -12.26 -7.00 2.40
CA GLY A 142 -12.31 -5.55 2.58
C GLY A 142 -13.60 -4.87 2.08
N THR A 143 -14.64 -5.62 1.69
CA THR A 143 -15.94 -5.06 1.28
C THR A 143 -17.01 -5.12 2.38
N CYS A 144 -16.73 -5.81 3.49
CA CYS A 144 -17.62 -5.96 4.63
C CYS A 144 -16.87 -5.62 5.93
N PRO A 145 -17.41 -4.74 6.81
CA PRO A 145 -16.78 -4.38 8.08
C PRO A 145 -16.47 -5.60 8.95
N ASP A 146 -17.41 -6.54 9.10
CA ASP A 146 -17.25 -7.72 9.95
C ASP A 146 -16.13 -8.64 9.46
N ALA A 147 -16.04 -8.85 8.14
CA ALA A 147 -14.99 -9.70 7.54
C ALA A 147 -13.60 -9.06 7.67
N ALA A 148 -13.49 -7.73 7.49
CA ALA A 148 -12.24 -7.00 7.70
C ALA A 148 -11.82 -7.04 9.19
N ALA A 149 -12.76 -6.87 10.10
CA ALA A 149 -12.52 -6.97 11.54
C ALA A 149 -12.12 -8.39 11.98
N GLU A 150 -12.69 -9.44 11.39
CA GLU A 150 -12.32 -10.84 11.66
C GLU A 150 -10.86 -11.09 11.30
N VAL A 151 -10.43 -10.70 10.08
CA VAL A 151 -9.02 -10.80 9.66
C VAL A 151 -8.12 -9.99 10.60
N THR A 152 -8.53 -8.77 10.96
CA THR A 152 -7.76 -7.90 11.85
C THR A 152 -7.53 -8.56 13.20
N ARG A 153 -8.58 -9.07 13.86
CA ARG A 153 -8.47 -9.77 15.16
C ARG A 153 -7.55 -10.99 15.06
N ALA A 154 -7.70 -11.80 14.02
CA ALA A 154 -6.89 -13.00 13.85
C ALA A 154 -5.40 -12.68 13.67
N VAL A 155 -5.08 -11.66 12.89
CA VAL A 155 -3.69 -11.20 12.70
C VAL A 155 -3.13 -10.59 13.97
N LYS A 156 -3.87 -9.73 14.66
CA LYS A 156 -3.43 -9.11 15.92
C LYS A 156 -3.21 -10.13 17.04
N ALA A 157 -3.90 -11.25 17.03
CA ALA A 157 -3.69 -12.32 18.01
C ALA A 157 -2.34 -13.04 17.88
N VAL A 158 -1.68 -12.95 16.72
CA VAL A 158 -0.43 -13.69 16.41
C VAL A 158 0.77 -12.79 16.08
N THR A 159 0.60 -11.45 16.18
CA THR A 159 1.65 -10.49 15.85
C THR A 159 1.95 -9.55 17.00
N THR A 160 3.22 -9.13 17.10
CA THR A 160 3.70 -8.11 18.04
C THR A 160 4.04 -6.79 17.33
N LYS A 161 4.30 -6.85 16.02
CA LYS A 161 4.58 -5.68 15.19
C LYS A 161 3.30 -4.88 14.90
N PRO A 162 3.42 -3.57 14.61
CA PRO A 162 2.29 -2.78 14.17
C PRO A 162 1.63 -3.37 12.91
N VAL A 163 0.30 -3.44 12.91
CA VAL A 163 -0.53 -3.97 11.82
C VAL A 163 -1.39 -2.86 11.21
N PHE A 164 -1.17 -2.59 9.93
CA PHE A 164 -1.99 -1.69 9.13
C PHE A 164 -2.88 -2.50 8.19
N ILE A 165 -4.16 -2.15 8.13
CA ILE A 165 -5.12 -2.81 7.23
C ILE A 165 -5.25 -1.99 5.95
N LYS A 166 -4.93 -2.60 4.80
CA LYS A 166 -5.03 -1.94 3.49
C LYS A 166 -6.40 -2.14 2.89
N LEU A 167 -7.17 -1.05 2.83
CA LEU A 167 -8.57 -1.04 2.44
C LEU A 167 -8.78 -0.91 0.93
N SER A 168 -9.87 -1.53 0.47
CA SER A 168 -10.39 -1.40 -0.90
C SER A 168 -11.24 -0.13 -1.04
N PRO A 169 -11.10 0.63 -2.13
CA PRO A 169 -11.98 1.75 -2.43
C PRO A 169 -13.35 1.33 -3.02
N ASN A 170 -13.51 0.05 -3.35
CA ASN A 170 -14.69 -0.47 -4.07
C ASN A 170 -15.84 -0.79 -3.09
N VAL A 171 -16.18 0.21 -2.28
CA VAL A 171 -17.18 0.12 -1.22
C VAL A 171 -17.99 1.41 -1.15
N THR A 172 -19.19 1.33 -0.61
CA THR A 172 -20.06 2.50 -0.42
C THR A 172 -19.58 3.37 0.74
N ASP A 173 -19.17 2.74 1.84
CA ASP A 173 -18.71 3.42 3.06
C ASP A 173 -17.37 2.82 3.54
N ILE A 174 -16.28 3.49 3.21
CA ILE A 174 -14.93 3.08 3.62
C ILE A 174 -14.67 3.38 5.11
N VAL A 175 -15.38 4.37 5.66
CA VAL A 175 -15.23 4.76 7.08
C VAL A 175 -15.75 3.67 7.99
N ALA A 176 -16.89 3.05 7.65
CA ALA A 176 -17.44 1.93 8.42
C ALA A 176 -16.44 0.76 8.52
N ILE A 177 -15.74 0.45 7.41
CA ILE A 177 -14.73 -0.62 7.39
C ILE A 177 -13.49 -0.21 8.21
N ALA A 178 -13.02 1.03 8.06
CA ALA A 178 -11.87 1.53 8.82
C ALA A 178 -12.11 1.48 10.33
N ARG A 179 -13.28 1.91 10.79
CA ARG A 179 -13.69 1.84 12.20
C ARG A 179 -13.75 0.41 12.72
N ALA A 180 -14.33 -0.50 11.94
CA ALA A 180 -14.39 -1.90 12.32
C ALA A 180 -12.98 -2.53 12.47
N CYS A 181 -12.03 -2.14 11.62
CA CYS A 181 -10.62 -2.54 11.76
C CYS A 181 -9.97 -1.92 13.00
N GLU A 182 -10.19 -0.63 13.28
CA GLU A 182 -9.69 0.05 14.48
C GLU A 182 -10.23 -0.61 15.75
N GLU A 183 -11.53 -0.86 15.84
CA GLU A 183 -12.18 -1.54 16.95
C GLU A 183 -11.69 -3.00 17.13
N ALA A 184 -11.27 -3.64 16.03
CA ALA A 184 -10.66 -4.96 16.03
C ALA A 184 -9.18 -4.97 16.45
N GLY A 185 -8.58 -3.79 16.71
CA GLY A 185 -7.23 -3.63 17.22
C GLY A 185 -6.16 -3.37 16.15
N ALA A 186 -6.51 -2.92 14.94
CA ALA A 186 -5.53 -2.42 13.98
C ALA A 186 -4.73 -1.26 14.56
N ASP A 187 -3.42 -1.20 14.27
CA ASP A 187 -2.55 -0.09 14.68
C ASP A 187 -2.57 1.06 13.68
N GLY A 188 -3.08 0.85 12.47
CA GLY A 188 -3.25 1.86 11.45
C GLY A 188 -4.04 1.37 10.25
N ILE A 189 -4.39 2.31 9.38
CA ILE A 189 -5.11 2.05 8.12
C ILE A 189 -4.26 2.51 6.94
N CYS A 190 -4.15 1.68 5.91
CA CYS A 190 -3.62 2.07 4.61
C CYS A 190 -4.77 2.15 3.60
N LEU A 191 -4.88 3.20 2.85
CA LEU A 191 -5.88 3.34 1.79
C LEU A 191 -5.42 4.34 0.71
N ILE A 192 -5.76 4.07 -0.53
CA ILE A 192 -6.65 3.07 -1.08
C ILE A 192 -5.87 2.00 -1.88
N ASN A 193 -6.43 0.79 -1.99
CA ASN A 193 -6.07 -0.12 -3.04
C ASN A 193 -6.66 0.38 -4.38
N THR A 194 -6.64 -0.42 -5.44
CA THR A 194 -7.04 -0.01 -6.78
C THR A 194 -8.57 0.01 -6.96
N LEU A 195 -9.07 0.98 -7.73
CA LEU A 195 -10.47 1.03 -8.18
C LEU A 195 -10.74 -0.06 -9.21
N LEU A 196 -11.91 -0.66 -9.18
CA LEU A 196 -12.30 -1.62 -10.21
C LEU A 196 -12.57 -0.88 -11.53
N GLY A 197 -11.96 -1.35 -12.60
CA GLY A 197 -12.10 -0.77 -13.92
C GLY A 197 -12.05 -1.80 -15.05
N MET A 198 -12.36 -1.37 -16.26
CA MET A 198 -12.35 -2.19 -17.47
C MET A 198 -11.92 -1.36 -18.69
N ARG A 199 -11.27 -2.01 -19.66
CA ARG A 199 -11.07 -1.46 -21.01
C ARG A 199 -11.39 -2.49 -22.06
N ILE A 200 -11.86 -2.02 -23.21
CA ILE A 200 -12.24 -2.84 -24.38
C ILE A 200 -11.31 -2.48 -25.55
N ASP A 201 -10.74 -3.50 -26.17
CA ASP A 201 -10.15 -3.41 -27.51
C ASP A 201 -11.30 -3.38 -28.53
N ILE A 202 -11.57 -2.20 -29.06
CA ILE A 202 -12.73 -1.97 -29.96
C ILE A 202 -12.59 -2.70 -31.30
N ALA A 203 -11.35 -2.89 -31.77
CA ALA A 203 -11.09 -3.60 -33.02
C ALA A 203 -11.34 -5.10 -32.86
N ARG A 204 -10.93 -5.67 -31.74
CA ARG A 204 -11.11 -7.09 -31.44
C ARG A 204 -12.41 -7.41 -30.71
N ARG A 205 -13.16 -6.39 -30.27
CA ARG A 205 -14.42 -6.49 -29.51
C ARG A 205 -14.29 -7.39 -28.27
N ARG A 206 -13.20 -7.23 -27.50
CA ARG A 206 -12.91 -8.02 -26.30
C ARG A 206 -12.21 -7.19 -25.23
N PRO A 207 -12.21 -7.63 -23.96
CA PRO A 207 -11.42 -6.98 -22.91
C PRO A 207 -9.94 -6.93 -23.26
N VAL A 208 -9.25 -5.86 -22.83
CA VAL A 208 -7.78 -5.70 -23.07
C VAL A 208 -6.94 -6.60 -22.16
N ILE A 209 -7.50 -7.05 -21.02
CA ILE A 209 -6.85 -7.99 -20.09
C ILE A 209 -7.67 -9.27 -19.97
N ALA A 210 -7.01 -10.40 -19.71
CA ALA A 210 -7.63 -11.72 -19.68
C ALA A 210 -8.74 -11.85 -18.62
N ASN A 211 -8.61 -11.18 -17.49
CA ASN A 211 -9.57 -11.17 -16.39
C ASN A 211 -10.80 -10.28 -16.62
N THR A 212 -10.98 -9.71 -17.80
CA THR A 212 -12.06 -8.79 -18.14
C THR A 212 -11.99 -7.46 -17.37
N MET A 213 -12.02 -7.49 -16.05
CA MET A 213 -11.89 -6.34 -15.13
C MET A 213 -10.60 -6.44 -14.32
N GLY A 214 -10.06 -5.30 -13.92
CA GLY A 214 -8.85 -5.20 -13.10
C GLY A 214 -8.84 -3.94 -12.26
N GLY A 215 -7.83 -3.82 -11.40
CA GLY A 215 -7.63 -2.65 -10.57
C GLY A 215 -7.08 -1.48 -11.39
N PHE A 216 -7.76 -0.36 -11.38
CA PHE A 216 -7.34 0.91 -11.98
C PHE A 216 -6.52 1.72 -10.99
N SER A 217 -5.36 2.19 -11.41
CA SER A 217 -4.42 3.01 -10.65
C SER A 217 -3.74 4.05 -11.57
N GLY A 218 -3.08 5.05 -10.97
CA GLY A 218 -2.43 6.15 -11.68
C GLY A 218 -2.94 7.52 -11.24
N ALA A 219 -2.45 8.60 -11.83
CA ALA A 219 -2.75 9.98 -11.42
C ALA A 219 -4.25 10.30 -11.33
N ALA A 220 -5.06 9.71 -12.21
CA ALA A 220 -6.51 9.95 -12.24
C ALA A 220 -7.26 9.52 -10.98
N VAL A 221 -6.69 8.63 -10.13
CA VAL A 221 -7.36 8.20 -8.89
C VAL A 221 -7.07 9.11 -7.69
N PHE A 222 -6.13 10.06 -7.81
CA PHE A 222 -5.68 10.90 -6.70
C PHE A 222 -6.83 11.61 -5.96
N PRO A 223 -7.77 12.32 -6.61
CA PRO A 223 -8.85 13.00 -5.89
C PRO A 223 -9.77 12.05 -5.13
N VAL A 224 -9.94 10.82 -5.62
CA VAL A 224 -10.74 9.79 -4.94
C VAL A 224 -10.01 9.29 -3.70
N ALA A 225 -8.71 9.00 -3.84
CA ALA A 225 -7.87 8.56 -2.74
C ALA A 225 -7.79 9.63 -1.64
N LEU A 226 -7.52 10.88 -2.02
CA LEU A 226 -7.43 12.03 -1.11
C LEU A 226 -8.70 12.20 -0.27
N ARG A 227 -9.88 12.18 -0.92
CA ARG A 227 -11.17 12.23 -0.24
C ARG A 227 -11.34 11.11 0.78
N MET A 228 -10.99 9.87 0.40
CA MET A 228 -11.13 8.72 1.30
C MET A 228 -10.15 8.80 2.48
N VAL A 229 -8.91 9.22 2.25
CA VAL A 229 -7.93 9.48 3.32
C VAL A 229 -8.46 10.52 4.29
N TYR A 230 -8.96 11.65 3.80
CA TYR A 230 -9.55 12.71 4.63
C TYR A 230 -10.71 12.18 5.50
N GLN A 231 -11.64 11.42 4.91
CA GLN A 231 -12.78 10.87 5.63
C GLN A 231 -12.35 9.88 6.73
N VAL A 232 -11.42 8.97 6.44
CA VAL A 232 -10.94 7.97 7.40
C VAL A 232 -10.10 8.62 8.51
N ALA A 233 -9.20 9.54 8.17
CA ALA A 233 -8.37 10.23 9.16
C ALA A 233 -9.19 11.06 10.16
N ARG A 234 -10.34 11.59 9.76
CA ARG A 234 -11.26 12.29 10.68
C ARG A 234 -12.14 11.35 11.50
N ALA A 235 -12.31 10.12 11.05
CA ALA A 235 -13.21 9.15 11.68
C ALA A 235 -12.50 8.19 12.64
N CYS A 236 -11.21 7.94 12.42
CA CYS A 236 -10.38 7.02 13.19
C CYS A 236 -9.31 7.80 13.98
N ARG A 237 -8.82 7.21 15.07
CA ARG A 237 -7.76 7.79 15.92
C ARG A 237 -6.38 7.23 15.60
N ILE A 238 -6.33 6.08 14.93
CA ILE A 238 -5.09 5.42 14.52
C ILE A 238 -4.50 6.06 13.26
N PRO A 239 -3.17 6.05 13.05
CA PRO A 239 -2.53 6.67 11.91
C PRO A 239 -3.01 6.11 10.57
N VAL A 240 -2.99 6.97 9.56
CA VAL A 240 -3.40 6.64 8.19
C VAL A 240 -2.20 6.73 7.27
N MET A 241 -2.02 5.72 6.41
CA MET A 241 -1.07 5.74 5.30
C MET A 241 -1.85 5.95 3.99
N GLY A 242 -1.66 7.11 3.36
CA GLY A 242 -2.35 7.47 2.12
C GLY A 242 -1.72 6.80 0.90
N CYS A 243 -2.54 6.29 -0.01
CA CYS A 243 -2.10 5.66 -1.26
C CYS A 243 -3.10 5.93 -2.38
N GLY A 244 -2.62 6.26 -3.57
CA GLY A 244 -3.44 6.39 -4.77
C GLY A 244 -3.18 7.67 -5.54
N GLY A 245 -2.61 7.55 -6.74
CA GLY A 245 -2.42 8.61 -7.69
C GLY A 245 -1.30 9.61 -7.39
N VAL A 246 -0.52 9.41 -6.35
CA VAL A 246 0.60 10.27 -5.96
C VAL A 246 1.70 10.22 -7.02
N THR A 247 2.12 11.39 -7.51
CA THR A 247 3.13 11.56 -8.57
C THR A 247 4.15 12.64 -8.28
N THR A 248 3.88 13.54 -7.31
CA THR A 248 4.73 14.70 -7.00
C THR A 248 4.89 14.88 -5.48
N ALA A 249 5.88 15.69 -5.07
CA ALA A 249 6.04 16.11 -3.68
C ALA A 249 4.81 16.90 -3.17
N ARG A 250 4.13 17.65 -4.04
CA ARG A 250 2.88 18.33 -3.69
C ARG A 250 1.77 17.38 -3.32
N ASP A 251 1.62 16.28 -4.09
CA ASP A 251 0.61 15.26 -3.80
C ASP A 251 0.88 14.62 -2.43
N VAL A 252 2.15 14.42 -2.06
CA VAL A 252 2.53 13.92 -0.72
C VAL A 252 2.10 14.89 0.36
N ILE A 253 2.39 16.19 0.21
CA ILE A 253 2.00 17.23 1.17
C ILE A 253 0.47 17.30 1.28
N GLU A 254 -0.24 17.26 0.16
CA GLU A 254 -1.71 17.28 0.12
C GLU A 254 -2.33 16.07 0.82
N MET A 255 -1.79 14.86 0.60
CA MET A 255 -2.20 13.66 1.34
C MET A 255 -1.97 13.80 2.85
N MET A 256 -0.83 14.37 3.26
CA MET A 256 -0.54 14.59 4.68
C MET A 256 -1.47 15.65 5.29
N MET A 257 -1.75 16.73 4.59
CA MET A 257 -2.73 17.73 5.02
C MET A 257 -4.13 17.12 5.19
N ALA A 258 -4.50 16.14 4.34
CA ALA A 258 -5.75 15.39 4.48
C ALA A 258 -5.77 14.42 5.67
N GLY A 259 -4.61 14.15 6.31
CA GLY A 259 -4.50 13.33 7.51
C GLY A 259 -3.62 12.07 7.37
N ALA A 260 -2.95 11.89 6.23
CA ALA A 260 -1.99 10.79 6.11
C ALA A 260 -0.72 11.07 6.93
N SER A 261 -0.27 10.11 7.72
CA SER A 261 1.00 10.16 8.46
C SER A 261 2.21 9.70 7.62
N ALA A 262 1.96 8.92 6.57
CA ALA A 262 2.92 8.56 5.52
C ALA A 262 2.17 8.33 4.20
N VAL A 263 2.90 8.27 3.08
CA VAL A 263 2.29 8.26 1.74
C VAL A 263 2.93 7.19 0.87
N GLN A 264 2.08 6.32 0.33
CA GLN A 264 2.52 5.30 -0.62
C GLN A 264 2.49 5.81 -2.06
N VAL A 265 3.57 5.56 -2.79
CA VAL A 265 3.71 5.86 -4.23
C VAL A 265 3.61 4.55 -5.00
N GLY A 266 2.59 4.41 -5.84
CA GLY A 266 2.28 3.18 -6.58
C GLY A 266 2.65 3.26 -8.06
N ALA A 267 1.65 3.44 -8.92
CA ALA A 267 1.77 3.39 -10.38
C ALA A 267 2.81 4.36 -10.97
N ALA A 268 3.12 5.47 -10.29
CA ALA A 268 4.15 6.40 -10.71
C ALA A 268 5.52 5.72 -10.89
N ASN A 269 5.87 4.74 -10.02
CA ASN A 269 7.13 3.97 -10.13
C ASN A 269 7.21 3.11 -11.40
N LEU A 270 6.07 2.75 -11.99
CA LEU A 270 6.00 1.96 -13.24
C LEU A 270 6.07 2.85 -14.49
N VAL A 271 5.69 4.12 -14.35
CA VAL A 271 5.82 5.13 -15.41
C VAL A 271 7.23 5.72 -15.43
N ASN A 272 7.75 6.06 -14.25
CA ASN A 272 9.10 6.59 -14.06
C ASN A 272 9.75 5.85 -12.89
N PRO A 273 10.77 5.00 -13.09
CA PRO A 273 11.42 4.27 -12.01
C PRO A 273 12.10 5.18 -10.97
N TYR A 274 12.35 6.44 -11.30
CA TYR A 274 12.87 7.45 -10.37
C TYR A 274 11.80 8.22 -9.61
N ALA A 275 10.51 8.01 -9.85
CA ALA A 275 9.42 8.82 -9.30
C ALA A 275 9.50 8.98 -7.77
N SER A 276 9.66 7.89 -7.02
CA SER A 276 9.76 7.97 -5.56
C SER A 276 11.01 8.73 -5.10
N LYS A 277 12.15 8.57 -5.76
CA LYS A 277 13.39 9.33 -5.49
C LYS A 277 13.16 10.83 -5.74
N GLU A 278 12.65 11.20 -6.93
CA GLU A 278 12.38 12.58 -7.31
C GLU A 278 11.41 13.27 -6.35
N ILE A 279 10.40 12.55 -5.89
CA ILE A 279 9.46 13.04 -4.88
C ILE A 279 10.20 13.36 -3.56
N VAL A 280 11.04 12.44 -3.07
CA VAL A 280 11.81 12.66 -1.82
C VAL A 280 12.74 13.86 -1.95
N GLU A 281 13.45 13.97 -3.08
CA GLU A 281 14.39 15.07 -3.34
C GLU A 281 13.68 16.43 -3.48
N ALA A 282 12.45 16.45 -4.00
CA ALA A 282 11.67 17.68 -4.16
C ALA A 282 10.96 18.15 -2.88
N LEU A 283 10.74 17.27 -1.89
CA LEU A 283 10.00 17.60 -0.67
C LEU A 283 10.55 18.82 0.07
N PRO A 284 11.88 18.96 0.34
CA PRO A 284 12.40 20.13 1.08
C PRO A 284 12.11 21.46 0.40
N ALA A 285 12.31 21.54 -0.91
CA ALA A 285 12.05 22.76 -1.68
C ALA A 285 10.55 23.12 -1.70
N GLU A 286 9.69 22.13 -1.85
CA GLU A 286 8.24 22.37 -1.82
C GLU A 286 7.75 22.80 -0.43
N MET A 287 8.30 22.23 0.65
CA MET A 287 8.05 22.63 2.02
C MET A 287 8.47 24.09 2.26
N GLU A 288 9.68 24.48 1.82
CA GLU A 288 10.16 25.87 1.94
C GLU A 288 9.23 26.84 1.21
N ARG A 289 8.82 26.51 -0.02
CA ARG A 289 7.87 27.30 -0.81
C ARG A 289 6.53 27.51 -0.11
N LEU A 290 6.08 26.52 0.68
CA LEU A 290 4.81 26.54 1.41
C LEU A 290 4.95 27.03 2.86
N GLY A 291 6.17 27.36 3.33
CA GLY A 291 6.43 27.77 4.71
C GLY A 291 6.27 26.64 5.74
N ILE A 292 6.43 25.38 5.30
CA ILE A 292 6.29 24.20 6.16
C ILE A 292 7.67 23.86 6.78
N GLY A 293 7.79 23.99 8.09
CA GLY A 293 9.03 23.61 8.80
C GLY A 293 9.18 22.12 9.02
N ARG A 294 8.11 21.43 9.37
CA ARG A 294 8.10 19.99 9.65
C ARG A 294 6.86 19.34 9.05
N LEU A 295 7.00 18.23 8.31
CA LEU A 295 5.88 17.54 7.68
C LEU A 295 4.86 17.01 8.68
N ARG A 296 5.30 16.51 9.83
CA ARG A 296 4.39 16.01 10.87
C ARG A 296 3.42 17.07 11.42
N ASP A 297 3.77 18.36 11.32
CA ASP A 297 2.94 19.45 11.86
C ASP A 297 1.73 19.78 10.95
N ILE A 298 1.74 19.31 9.70
CA ILE A 298 0.64 19.54 8.75
C ILE A 298 -0.32 18.36 8.64
N VAL A 299 -0.08 17.25 9.36
CA VAL A 299 -0.94 16.07 9.30
C VAL A 299 -2.35 16.42 9.79
N GLY A 300 -3.34 16.31 8.89
CA GLY A 300 -4.75 16.57 9.20
C GLY A 300 -5.09 18.04 9.44
N CYS A 301 -4.27 18.99 8.97
CA CYS A 301 -4.48 20.43 9.19
C CYS A 301 -5.60 21.05 8.34
N VAL A 302 -6.22 20.33 7.42
CA VAL A 302 -7.36 20.81 6.62
C VAL A 302 -8.61 20.85 7.50
N GLU A 303 -9.26 22.01 7.55
CA GLU A 303 -10.50 22.25 8.30
C GLU A 303 -11.74 21.65 7.62
#